data_5f6039d6a0d3d9933cdf5b06050e88ba
#
_entry.id   5f6039d6a0d3d9933cdf5b06050e88ba
#
_cell.length_a   1.000
_cell.length_b   1.000
_cell.length_c   1.000
_cell.angle_alpha   90.00
_cell.angle_beta   90.00
_cell.angle_gamma   90.00
#
_symmetry.space_group_name_H-M   'P 1'
#
loop_
_entity.id
_entity.type
_entity.pdbx_description
1 polymer ?
#
loop_
_entity_poly.entity_id
_entity_poly.type
_entity_poly.pdbx_seq_one_letter_code
_entity_poly.pdbx_strand_id
1 'polypeptide(L)'
;MAGTNHRMIGTGIDLASALPTTGPHQRLPTPLILVLWWVVVGASACAAAGRTAPQLWFYYSTNLLVNANVRNLEHVWRKAAADGYSHVLLCDSKFARLGTLSAVRGRYLAHLATVKALARQLHLTMVPDVFQVGYSNDLLSNDPSLAAGLPVRNVKFIVRGRVGRVWQNPAFGFSARPAWHDSNVRLDGNVATIHNNGGNSRMVFKLQVQPFHAYHIRVDIRTRRYTGRPRIVVLARDNRSLQYQRMSVRPSQPWRRYDVVFDSLAHHYVNVYLGVWGPAKGLLELRHWHIAVAGLVNVLSRPGAPTVVQGYKAGIDYRPIQDPLLGTTPYAGQYTPWHKCPSIHFLKALPDGTVVRVSWYYPPIFYGDQVSIALGCPQTRALLRQEIRQVTAALHPRGYMMSFDEIRCMGWGQNGSRPHPSAGQMLSQSVGYCTGLLGAAKGYIWSDMFDPYHNAHGHYYLVHGSLAGSWRGLSRKVVVMNWNFGRRNASLKFFATRGYRQIIAGYYDSPLANLRLWMASAAGVHGLIGYMYTTWRGDYHKLRAFAQIVRH
;
A
#
# COMPACT_ATOMS: atom_id res chain seq x y z
N MET A 1 16.11 12.24 20.85
CA MET A 1 14.97 12.17 19.91
C MET A 1 14.84 10.72 19.49
N ALA A 2 13.86 10.03 20.03
CA ALA A 2 13.64 8.60 19.82
C ALA A 2 13.08 8.38 18.41
N GLY A 3 13.87 7.75 17.55
CA GLY A 3 13.43 7.31 16.23
C GLY A 3 12.45 6.16 16.38
N THR A 4 11.18 6.42 16.18
CA THR A 4 10.16 5.39 16.06
C THR A 4 10.49 4.52 14.84
N ASN A 5 10.79 3.25 15.09
CA ASN A 5 10.84 2.23 14.05
C ASN A 5 9.45 2.15 13.40
N HIS A 6 9.29 2.72 12.20
CA HIS A 6 8.14 2.44 11.36
C HIS A 6 8.23 0.99 10.90
N ARG A 7 7.60 0.10 11.66
CA ARG A 7 7.28 -1.24 11.21
C ARG A 7 6.22 -1.11 10.13
N MET A 8 6.60 -1.32 8.88
CA MET A 8 5.63 -1.60 7.83
C MET A 8 4.91 -2.90 8.19
N ILE A 9 3.72 -2.78 8.76
CA ILE A 9 2.85 -3.92 9.04
C ILE A 9 1.92 -4.04 7.84
N GLY A 10 2.42 -4.64 6.78
CA GLY A 10 1.60 -5.16 5.71
C GLY A 10 0.96 -6.47 6.17
N THR A 11 -0.24 -6.45 6.69
CA THR A 11 -1.07 -7.64 6.80
C THR A 11 -2.10 -7.59 5.68
N GLY A 12 -1.79 -8.23 4.56
CA GLY A 12 -2.81 -8.61 3.59
C GLY A 12 -3.81 -9.54 4.26
N ILE A 13 -4.93 -9.02 4.70
CA ILE A 13 -6.11 -9.81 5.01
C ILE A 13 -7.06 -9.57 3.86
N ASP A 14 -7.23 -10.63 3.09
CA ASP A 14 -8.16 -10.77 2.00
C ASP A 14 -9.58 -10.42 2.46
N LEU A 15 -10.18 -9.37 1.90
CA LEU A 15 -11.60 -9.03 2.10
C LEU A 15 -12.55 -10.01 1.38
N ALA A 16 -12.02 -11.01 0.67
CA ALA A 16 -12.80 -11.97 -0.11
C ALA A 16 -13.42 -13.10 0.73
N SER A 17 -13.13 -13.23 2.02
CA SER A 17 -13.58 -14.38 2.84
C SER A 17 -14.83 -14.14 3.70
N ALA A 18 -15.64 -13.12 3.43
CA ALA A 18 -16.80 -12.79 4.26
C ALA A 18 -18.12 -12.65 3.47
N LEU A 19 -18.38 -13.53 2.49
CA LEU A 19 -19.72 -13.69 1.93
C LEU A 19 -20.13 -15.16 1.98
N PRO A 20 -21.35 -15.50 2.44
CA PRO A 20 -21.85 -16.87 2.44
C PRO A 20 -22.28 -17.27 1.03
N THR A 21 -21.75 -18.39 0.55
CA THR A 21 -22.23 -19.07 -0.65
C THR A 21 -23.38 -19.97 -0.28
N THR A 22 -24.58 -19.66 -0.77
CA THR A 22 -25.69 -20.63 -0.85
C THR A 22 -26.04 -20.86 -2.31
N GLY A 23 -26.12 -22.12 -2.71
CA GLY A 23 -26.72 -22.54 -3.98
C GLY A 23 -26.34 -23.96 -4.38
N PRO A 24 -27.27 -24.76 -4.94
CA PRO A 24 -27.34 -26.19 -4.67
C PRO A 24 -26.62 -27.08 -5.69
N HIS A 25 -26.25 -28.26 -5.19
CA HIS A 25 -25.72 -29.38 -5.95
C HIS A 25 -26.71 -29.95 -6.99
N GLN A 26 -26.27 -30.14 -8.22
CA GLN A 26 -26.82 -31.15 -9.11
C GLN A 26 -25.71 -32.16 -9.48
N ARG A 27 -25.97 -33.42 -9.10
CA ARG A 27 -25.20 -34.59 -9.53
C ARG A 27 -25.76 -35.07 -10.87
N LEU A 28 -24.87 -35.46 -11.79
CA LEU A 28 -25.18 -36.38 -12.89
C LEU A 28 -24.06 -37.43 -13.03
N PRO A 29 -24.37 -38.62 -13.52
CA PRO A 29 -23.61 -39.85 -13.22
C PRO A 29 -22.54 -40.19 -14.26
N THR A 30 -21.59 -40.98 -13.81
CA THR A 30 -20.50 -41.62 -14.57
C THR A 30 -21.03 -42.71 -15.53
N PRO A 31 -20.36 -42.98 -16.65
CA PRO A 31 -20.10 -44.35 -17.01
C PRO A 31 -18.60 -44.69 -17.10
N LEU A 32 -18.29 -45.87 -16.54
CA LEU A 32 -17.04 -46.60 -16.72
C LEU A 32 -16.83 -46.99 -18.19
N ILE A 33 -15.62 -46.74 -18.71
CA ILE A 33 -15.07 -47.52 -19.84
C ILE A 33 -13.66 -47.94 -19.48
N LEU A 34 -13.48 -49.22 -19.27
CA LEU A 34 -12.19 -49.90 -19.22
C LEU A 34 -11.63 -50.00 -20.63
N VAL A 35 -10.40 -49.54 -20.83
CA VAL A 35 -9.57 -49.94 -21.98
C VAL A 35 -8.18 -50.26 -21.48
N LEU A 36 -7.86 -51.57 -21.51
CA LEU A 36 -6.51 -52.10 -21.38
C LEU A 36 -5.67 -51.72 -22.61
N TRP A 37 -4.50 -51.12 -22.41
CA TRP A 37 -3.44 -51.15 -23.41
C TRP A 37 -2.08 -51.40 -22.80
N TRP A 38 -1.34 -52.22 -23.48
CA TRP A 38 -0.05 -52.84 -23.27
C TRP A 38 1.11 -51.90 -22.90
N VAL A 39 1.92 -52.42 -21.99
CA VAL A 39 3.22 -51.86 -21.61
C VAL A 39 4.24 -52.13 -22.69
N VAL A 40 4.80 -51.08 -23.28
CA VAL A 40 6.10 -51.15 -23.96
C VAL A 40 7.09 -50.41 -23.10
N VAL A 41 7.99 -51.18 -22.46
CA VAL A 41 9.12 -50.62 -21.71
C VAL A 41 10.16 -50.13 -22.71
N GLY A 42 10.12 -48.84 -23.02
CA GLY A 42 11.21 -48.14 -23.66
C GLY A 42 12.00 -47.37 -22.59
N ALA A 43 13.12 -47.90 -22.16
CA ALA A 43 14.05 -47.17 -21.28
C ALA A 43 14.71 -46.04 -22.08
N SER A 44 14.05 -44.88 -22.12
CA SER A 44 14.70 -43.62 -22.49
C SER A 44 15.36 -43.05 -21.23
N ALA A 45 16.67 -43.22 -21.13
CA ALA A 45 17.49 -42.46 -20.19
C ALA A 45 17.38 -40.97 -20.53
N CYS A 46 16.34 -40.28 -20.00
CA CYS A 46 16.30 -38.86 -19.94
C CYS A 46 17.39 -38.42 -18.97
N ALA A 47 18.47 -37.87 -19.51
CA ALA A 47 19.49 -37.20 -18.73
C ALA A 47 18.79 -36.21 -17.80
N ALA A 48 18.84 -36.47 -16.50
CA ALA A 48 18.42 -35.52 -15.47
C ALA A 48 19.31 -34.28 -15.60
N ALA A 49 18.86 -33.30 -16.37
CA ALA A 49 19.45 -31.98 -16.30
C ALA A 49 19.44 -31.57 -14.83
N GLY A 50 20.61 -31.45 -14.22
CA GLY A 50 20.81 -31.24 -12.79
C GLY A 50 19.93 -30.07 -12.32
N ARG A 51 18.89 -30.38 -11.55
CA ARG A 51 18.05 -29.34 -10.92
C ARG A 51 18.95 -28.57 -9.98
N THR A 52 19.32 -27.35 -10.37
CA THR A 52 20.00 -26.43 -9.45
C THR A 52 19.12 -26.26 -8.21
N ALA A 53 19.71 -26.39 -7.03
CA ALA A 53 19.00 -26.23 -5.77
C ALA A 53 18.27 -24.86 -5.75
N PRO A 54 17.02 -24.80 -5.24
CA PRO A 54 16.27 -23.57 -5.24
C PRO A 54 16.97 -22.49 -4.40
N GLN A 55 16.95 -21.26 -4.89
CA GLN A 55 17.51 -20.12 -4.16
C GLN A 55 16.72 -19.89 -2.87
N LEU A 56 17.42 -19.70 -1.76
CA LEU A 56 16.85 -19.28 -0.50
C LEU A 56 17.07 -17.79 -0.30
N TRP A 57 15.96 -17.07 -0.14
CA TRP A 57 15.92 -15.63 0.06
C TRP A 57 15.33 -15.29 1.43
N PHE A 58 15.72 -14.16 1.98
CA PHE A 58 15.01 -13.56 3.11
C PHE A 58 14.83 -12.06 2.91
N TYR A 59 13.68 -11.57 3.37
CA TYR A 59 13.32 -10.15 3.38
C TYR A 59 13.89 -9.50 4.65
N TYR A 60 14.56 -8.36 4.52
CA TYR A 60 15.09 -7.62 5.65
C TYR A 60 14.82 -6.13 5.50
N SER A 61 13.88 -5.60 6.32
CA SER A 61 13.57 -4.18 6.39
C SER A 61 14.24 -3.56 7.61
N THR A 62 14.91 -2.43 7.42
CA THR A 62 15.67 -1.78 8.48
C THR A 62 15.82 -0.28 8.24
N ASN A 63 16.33 0.42 9.25
CA ASN A 63 16.81 1.79 9.14
C ASN A 63 18.31 1.81 9.46
N LEU A 64 19.16 1.88 8.45
CA LEU A 64 20.61 1.84 8.57
C LEU A 64 21.20 3.10 9.24
N LEU A 65 20.44 4.15 9.51
CA LEU A 65 20.91 5.29 10.34
C LEU A 65 21.10 4.92 11.81
N VAL A 66 20.51 3.83 12.26
CA VAL A 66 20.51 3.42 13.67
C VAL A 66 21.54 2.32 13.92
N ASN A 67 22.57 2.60 14.73
CA ASN A 67 23.64 1.66 15.04
C ASN A 67 23.14 0.30 15.57
N ALA A 68 22.12 0.31 16.43
CA ALA A 68 21.53 -0.92 16.96
C ALA A 68 20.91 -1.79 15.85
N ASN A 69 20.34 -1.17 14.81
CA ASN A 69 19.77 -1.89 13.67
C ASN A 69 20.87 -2.55 12.82
N VAL A 70 22.02 -1.89 12.66
CA VAL A 70 23.16 -2.46 11.93
C VAL A 70 23.70 -3.69 12.69
N ARG A 71 23.83 -3.62 14.02
CA ARG A 71 24.25 -4.78 14.83
C ARG A 71 23.23 -5.93 14.76
N ASN A 72 21.93 -5.63 14.83
CA ASN A 72 20.88 -6.65 14.68
C ASN A 72 20.89 -7.28 13.29
N LEU A 73 21.12 -6.48 12.25
CA LEU A 73 21.27 -6.94 10.86
C LEU A 73 22.40 -7.97 10.77
N GLU A 74 23.56 -7.67 11.34
CA GLU A 74 24.70 -8.59 11.33
C GLU A 74 24.36 -9.93 11.97
N HIS A 75 23.72 -9.91 13.15
CA HIS A 75 23.31 -11.14 13.84
C HIS A 75 22.36 -11.98 12.98
N VAL A 76 21.31 -11.37 12.40
CA VAL A 76 20.33 -12.07 11.57
C VAL A 76 20.95 -12.60 10.28
N TRP A 77 21.82 -11.82 9.63
CA TRP A 77 22.42 -12.24 8.35
C TRP A 77 23.42 -13.38 8.54
N ARG A 78 24.22 -13.39 9.63
CA ARG A 78 25.08 -14.54 9.97
C ARG A 78 24.27 -15.80 10.17
N LYS A 79 23.15 -15.71 10.90
CA LYS A 79 22.24 -16.82 11.09
C LYS A 79 21.63 -17.31 9.76
N ALA A 80 21.13 -16.41 8.92
CA ALA A 80 20.58 -16.76 7.61
C ALA A 80 21.62 -17.44 6.73
N ALA A 81 22.85 -16.91 6.64
CA ALA A 81 23.93 -17.52 5.87
C ALA A 81 24.29 -18.93 6.37
N ALA A 82 24.38 -19.13 7.70
CA ALA A 82 24.61 -20.43 8.31
C ALA A 82 23.47 -21.43 8.02
N ASP A 83 22.23 -20.96 7.89
CA ASP A 83 21.08 -21.76 7.50
C ASP A 83 20.98 -21.90 5.95
N GLY A 84 21.98 -21.40 5.17
CA GLY A 84 22.16 -21.59 3.73
C GLY A 84 21.32 -20.67 2.85
N TYR A 85 20.88 -19.53 3.36
CA TYR A 85 20.33 -18.48 2.52
C TYR A 85 21.43 -17.86 1.63
N SER A 86 21.08 -17.58 0.39
CA SER A 86 22.01 -17.04 -0.63
C SER A 86 21.70 -15.59 -1.03
N HIS A 87 20.50 -15.11 -0.72
CA HIS A 87 20.06 -13.79 -1.14
C HIS A 87 19.33 -13.07 -0.01
N VAL A 88 19.53 -11.76 0.08
CA VAL A 88 18.77 -10.87 0.96
C VAL A 88 18.13 -9.74 0.15
N LEU A 89 16.82 -9.59 0.31
CA LEU A 89 16.10 -8.40 -0.13
C LEU A 89 16.20 -7.36 0.99
N LEU A 90 17.03 -6.33 0.77
CA LEU A 90 17.27 -5.26 1.74
C LEU A 90 16.38 -4.06 1.45
N CYS A 91 15.49 -3.73 2.39
CA CYS A 91 14.63 -2.56 2.34
C CYS A 91 15.08 -1.52 3.36
N ASP A 92 15.46 -0.34 2.88
CA ASP A 92 15.67 0.85 3.70
C ASP A 92 15.09 2.06 2.98
N SER A 93 14.20 2.77 3.63
CA SER A 93 13.55 3.96 3.13
C SER A 93 14.52 5.04 2.60
N LYS A 94 15.78 5.05 3.07
CA LYS A 94 16.79 6.02 2.63
C LYS A 94 17.27 5.78 1.20
N PHE A 95 17.04 4.60 0.61
CA PHE A 95 17.35 4.39 -0.81
C PHE A 95 16.59 5.37 -1.70
N ALA A 96 15.37 5.72 -1.37
CA ALA A 96 14.56 6.69 -2.11
C ALA A 96 15.06 8.15 -1.99
N ARG A 97 15.99 8.45 -1.07
CA ARG A 97 16.42 9.82 -0.75
C ARG A 97 17.90 9.99 -0.43
N LEU A 98 18.76 9.13 -0.97
CA LEU A 98 20.21 9.17 -0.70
C LEU A 98 20.84 10.54 -0.98
N GLY A 99 20.35 11.29 -1.96
CA GLY A 99 20.83 12.64 -2.30
C GLY A 99 20.42 13.72 -1.31
N THR A 100 19.39 13.50 -0.49
CA THR A 100 18.81 14.50 0.43
C THR A 100 19.05 14.18 1.90
N LEU A 101 19.94 13.23 2.22
CA LEU A 101 20.27 12.85 3.60
C LEU A 101 21.07 13.92 4.38
N SER A 102 21.57 14.96 3.71
CA SER A 102 22.27 16.10 4.32
C SER A 102 23.29 15.70 5.39
N ALA A 103 23.22 16.24 6.60
CA ALA A 103 24.16 16.01 7.69
C ALA A 103 24.32 14.54 8.11
N VAL A 104 23.36 13.66 7.83
CA VAL A 104 23.43 12.23 8.21
C VAL A 104 23.99 11.34 7.10
N ARG A 105 24.27 11.91 5.91
CA ARG A 105 24.70 11.15 4.73
C ARG A 105 26.01 10.36 4.97
N GLY A 106 27.03 10.99 5.57
CA GLY A 106 28.31 10.34 5.84
C GLY A 106 28.15 9.10 6.72
N ARG A 107 27.44 9.24 7.84
CA ARG A 107 27.13 8.11 8.72
C ARG A 107 26.35 7.00 8.01
N TYR A 108 25.34 7.37 7.22
CA TYR A 108 24.56 6.40 6.47
C TYR A 108 25.41 5.59 5.49
N LEU A 109 26.27 6.26 4.71
CA LEU A 109 27.16 5.60 3.75
C LEU A 109 28.21 4.72 4.42
N ALA A 110 28.71 5.11 5.60
CA ALA A 110 29.62 4.27 6.39
C ALA A 110 28.94 2.96 6.84
N HIS A 111 27.71 3.05 7.36
CA HIS A 111 26.92 1.85 7.71
C HIS A 111 26.62 1.00 6.48
N LEU A 112 26.28 1.62 5.36
CA LEU A 112 26.02 0.91 4.11
C LEU A 112 27.27 0.16 3.60
N ALA A 113 28.47 0.76 3.75
CA ALA A 113 29.74 0.11 3.42
C ALA A 113 30.00 -1.11 4.31
N THR A 114 29.73 -1.01 5.62
CA THR A 114 29.80 -2.13 6.58
C THR A 114 28.85 -3.27 6.16
N VAL A 115 27.61 -2.96 5.81
CA VAL A 115 26.61 -3.95 5.36
C VAL A 115 27.04 -4.62 4.05
N LYS A 116 27.63 -3.86 3.10
CA LYS A 116 28.20 -4.43 1.87
C LYS A 116 29.35 -5.39 2.14
N ALA A 117 30.26 -5.04 3.06
CA ALA A 117 31.37 -5.90 3.44
C ALA A 117 30.87 -7.19 4.08
N LEU A 118 29.90 -7.10 4.99
CA LEU A 118 29.26 -8.25 5.62
C LEU A 118 28.58 -9.15 4.59
N ALA A 119 27.82 -8.60 3.64
CA ALA A 119 27.17 -9.38 2.57
C ALA A 119 28.20 -10.20 1.78
N ARG A 120 29.33 -9.58 1.43
CA ARG A 120 30.45 -10.27 0.73
C ARG A 120 31.06 -11.36 1.59
N GLN A 121 31.36 -11.09 2.85
CA GLN A 121 31.92 -12.07 3.80
C GLN A 121 31.01 -13.29 3.96
N LEU A 122 29.69 -13.08 3.96
CA LEU A 122 28.69 -14.13 4.13
C LEU A 122 28.24 -14.77 2.81
N HIS A 123 28.82 -14.38 1.68
CA HIS A 123 28.43 -14.82 0.34
C HIS A 123 26.95 -14.59 0.02
N LEU A 124 26.33 -13.54 0.61
CA LEU A 124 24.96 -13.15 0.36
C LEU A 124 24.88 -12.18 -0.82
N THR A 125 24.04 -12.50 -1.79
CA THR A 125 23.63 -11.55 -2.83
C THR A 125 22.65 -10.56 -2.25
N MET A 126 23.06 -9.30 -2.07
CA MET A 126 22.23 -8.23 -1.58
C MET A 126 21.47 -7.57 -2.74
N VAL A 127 20.14 -7.53 -2.64
CA VAL A 127 19.23 -6.92 -3.60
C VAL A 127 18.53 -5.75 -2.91
N PRO A 128 18.86 -4.49 -3.25
CA PRO A 128 18.19 -3.33 -2.68
C PRO A 128 16.78 -3.16 -3.25
N ASP A 129 15.88 -2.70 -2.38
CA ASP A 129 14.52 -2.32 -2.74
C ASP A 129 14.48 -0.88 -3.26
N VAL A 130 13.94 -0.68 -4.46
CA VAL A 130 13.83 0.61 -5.15
C VAL A 130 12.44 0.77 -5.78
N PHE A 131 12.10 1.99 -6.17
CA PHE A 131 10.83 2.31 -6.84
C PHE A 131 9.61 1.93 -5.99
N GLN A 132 9.60 2.35 -4.75
CA GLN A 132 8.50 2.14 -3.81
C GLN A 132 7.29 3.00 -4.19
N VAL A 133 6.66 2.68 -5.33
CA VAL A 133 5.60 3.52 -5.93
C VAL A 133 4.22 3.32 -5.31
N GLY A 134 4.00 2.23 -4.58
CA GLY A 134 2.78 1.99 -3.81
C GLY A 134 2.85 2.55 -2.38
N TYR A 135 4.00 2.39 -1.73
CA TYR A 135 4.34 2.92 -0.42
C TYR A 135 5.39 4.03 -0.57
N SER A 136 4.97 5.17 -1.12
CA SER A 136 5.89 6.16 -1.68
C SER A 136 6.34 7.25 -0.70
N ASN A 137 6.02 7.16 0.57
CA ASN A 137 6.27 8.22 1.56
C ASN A 137 7.72 8.73 1.51
N ASP A 138 8.71 7.83 1.42
CA ASP A 138 10.11 8.20 1.36
C ASP A 138 10.52 8.84 0.01
N LEU A 139 9.97 8.37 -1.11
CA LEU A 139 10.11 9.06 -2.42
C LEU A 139 9.50 10.46 -2.37
N LEU A 140 8.29 10.57 -1.79
CA LEU A 140 7.55 11.82 -1.66
C LEU A 140 8.18 12.80 -0.66
N SER A 141 9.15 12.37 0.15
CA SER A 141 9.95 13.30 0.95
C SER A 141 10.80 14.27 0.10
N ASN A 142 11.04 13.96 -1.17
CA ASN A 142 11.73 14.83 -2.12
C ASN A 142 10.79 15.89 -2.72
N ASP A 143 9.53 15.53 -2.99
CA ASP A 143 8.47 16.44 -3.44
C ASP A 143 7.11 15.83 -3.08
N PRO A 144 6.44 16.31 -2.03
CA PRO A 144 5.16 15.76 -1.59
C PRO A 144 4.01 16.02 -2.57
N SER A 145 4.12 17.01 -3.45
CA SER A 145 3.11 17.26 -4.48
C SER A 145 3.03 16.17 -5.55
N LEU A 146 4.04 15.30 -5.65
CA LEU A 146 4.04 14.17 -6.57
C LEU A 146 3.14 13.00 -6.12
N ALA A 147 2.47 13.10 -4.99
CA ALA A 147 1.51 12.09 -4.55
C ALA A 147 0.39 11.88 -5.58
N ALA A 148 -0.08 10.63 -5.66
CA ALA A 148 -1.30 10.31 -6.41
C ALA A 148 -2.51 10.93 -5.70
N GLY A 149 -3.32 11.68 -6.45
CA GLY A 149 -4.42 12.46 -5.88
C GLY A 149 -5.78 12.03 -6.36
N LEU A 150 -6.77 12.17 -5.49
CA LEU A 150 -8.20 12.08 -5.82
C LEU A 150 -8.75 13.46 -6.17
N PRO A 151 -9.65 13.56 -7.15
CA PRO A 151 -10.27 14.82 -7.54
C PRO A 151 -11.41 15.20 -6.60
N VAL A 152 -11.30 16.35 -5.97
CA VAL A 152 -12.42 17.03 -5.29
C VAL A 152 -12.98 18.07 -6.23
N ARG A 153 -14.30 18.12 -6.43
CA ARG A 153 -14.91 18.94 -7.49
C ARG A 153 -16.03 19.85 -6.96
N ASN A 154 -16.01 21.10 -7.39
CA ASN A 154 -17.11 22.06 -7.22
C ASN A 154 -17.58 22.25 -5.78
N VAL A 155 -16.68 22.12 -4.81
CA VAL A 155 -17.01 22.32 -3.39
C VAL A 155 -17.32 23.79 -3.15
N LYS A 156 -18.39 24.04 -2.39
CA LYS A 156 -18.87 25.39 -2.05
C LYS A 156 -17.99 26.02 -0.99
N PHE A 157 -17.51 27.23 -1.27
CA PHE A 157 -16.82 28.11 -0.31
C PHE A 157 -17.60 29.41 -0.18
N ILE A 158 -17.59 29.98 1.01
CA ILE A 158 -18.19 31.28 1.30
C ILE A 158 -17.07 32.28 1.56
N VAL A 159 -17.13 33.43 0.89
CA VAL A 159 -16.17 34.51 1.06
C VAL A 159 -16.71 35.50 2.09
N ARG A 160 -15.80 35.97 2.95
CA ARG A 160 -16.01 37.13 3.82
C ARG A 160 -14.81 38.07 3.67
N GLY A 161 -15.05 39.24 3.18
CA GLY A 161 -14.02 40.18 2.78
C GLY A 161 -13.08 39.60 1.73
N ARG A 162 -11.85 39.25 2.13
CA ARG A 162 -10.84 38.65 1.23
C ARG A 162 -10.62 37.14 1.47
N VAL A 163 -11.39 36.51 2.37
CA VAL A 163 -11.12 35.13 2.79
C VAL A 163 -12.28 34.22 2.44
N GLY A 164 -12.00 33.22 1.56
CA GLY A 164 -12.91 32.15 1.23
C GLY A 164 -12.66 30.90 2.10
N ARG A 165 -13.71 30.38 2.74
CA ARG A 165 -13.66 29.14 3.57
C ARG A 165 -14.71 28.15 3.11
N VAL A 166 -14.43 26.86 3.28
CA VAL A 166 -15.36 25.79 2.96
C VAL A 166 -16.68 26.00 3.69
N TRP A 167 -17.79 25.90 2.94
CA TRP A 167 -19.11 25.97 3.51
C TRP A 167 -19.51 24.61 4.08
N GLN A 168 -19.92 24.61 5.34
CA GLN A 168 -20.50 23.43 5.97
C GLN A 168 -22.01 23.47 5.77
N ASN A 169 -22.55 22.43 5.11
CA ASN A 169 -23.99 22.31 4.96
C ASN A 169 -24.61 21.98 6.33
N PRO A 170 -25.44 22.86 6.93
CA PRO A 170 -26.08 22.55 8.22
C PRO A 170 -27.06 21.39 8.13
N ALA A 171 -27.60 21.11 6.93
CA ALA A 171 -28.46 19.95 6.68
C ALA A 171 -27.65 18.67 6.41
N PHE A 172 -26.33 18.73 6.31
CA PHE A 172 -25.48 17.54 6.28
C PHE A 172 -25.42 16.97 7.70
N GLY A 173 -26.51 16.30 8.05
CA GLY A 173 -26.70 15.71 9.37
C GLY A 173 -26.01 14.37 9.47
N PHE A 174 -24.94 14.34 10.23
CA PHE A 174 -24.46 13.12 10.80
C PHE A 174 -25.36 12.77 11.99
N SER A 175 -26.18 11.73 11.86
CA SER A 175 -26.94 11.22 12.98
C SER A 175 -25.97 10.84 14.10
N ALA A 176 -26.15 11.40 15.29
CA ALA A 176 -25.37 11.05 16.47
C ALA A 176 -25.46 9.55 16.81
N ARG A 177 -26.44 8.85 16.25
CA ARG A 177 -26.65 7.42 16.44
C ARG A 177 -26.24 6.65 15.18
N PRO A 178 -25.51 5.49 15.32
CA PRO A 178 -25.27 4.60 14.21
C PRO A 178 -26.60 4.02 13.70
N ALA A 179 -26.69 3.80 12.37
CA ALA A 179 -27.82 3.13 11.76
C ALA A 179 -27.92 1.66 12.18
N TRP A 180 -26.80 1.08 12.57
CA TRP A 180 -26.67 -0.28 13.05
C TRP A 180 -25.37 -0.45 13.85
N HIS A 181 -25.35 -1.40 14.79
CA HIS A 181 -24.14 -1.82 15.50
C HIS A 181 -24.18 -3.30 15.87
N ASP A 182 -23.02 -3.94 16.02
CA ASP A 182 -22.89 -5.30 16.54
C ASP A 182 -23.41 -5.33 17.99
N SER A 183 -24.03 -6.44 18.43
CA SER A 183 -24.68 -6.58 19.75
C SER A 183 -23.76 -6.39 20.96
N ASN A 184 -22.47 -6.57 20.78
CA ASN A 184 -21.45 -6.38 21.78
C ASN A 184 -20.89 -4.93 21.87
N VAL A 185 -21.46 -4.01 21.12
CA VAL A 185 -21.23 -2.57 21.23
C VAL A 185 -22.32 -1.97 22.13
N ARG A 186 -21.95 -1.50 23.29
CA ARG A 186 -22.87 -0.77 24.18
C ARG A 186 -22.83 0.72 23.87
N LEU A 187 -23.97 1.30 23.60
CA LEU A 187 -24.14 2.73 23.40
C LEU A 187 -24.76 3.36 24.65
N ASP A 188 -24.07 4.35 25.22
CA ASP A 188 -24.55 5.17 26.33
C ASP A 188 -24.42 6.65 25.93
N GLY A 189 -25.54 7.26 25.58
CA GLY A 189 -25.56 8.59 24.98
C GLY A 189 -24.66 8.65 23.73
N ASN A 190 -23.62 9.48 23.80
CA ASN A 190 -22.63 9.68 22.74
C ASN A 190 -21.32 8.92 22.95
N VAL A 191 -21.33 7.87 23.79
CA VAL A 191 -20.17 7.02 24.05
C VAL A 191 -20.50 5.59 23.62
N ALA A 192 -19.67 5.03 22.77
CA ALA A 192 -19.70 3.61 22.43
C ALA A 192 -18.61 2.86 23.20
N THR A 193 -18.98 1.78 23.86
CA THR A 193 -18.11 0.95 24.70
C THR A 193 -18.07 -0.48 24.16
N ILE A 194 -16.86 -1.00 24.00
CA ILE A 194 -16.56 -2.36 23.58
C ILE A 194 -15.64 -2.98 24.63
N HIS A 195 -16.06 -4.09 25.23
CA HIS A 195 -15.31 -4.76 26.27
C HIS A 195 -15.14 -6.26 25.96
N ASN A 196 -13.90 -6.75 25.92
CA ASN A 196 -13.56 -8.17 25.75
C ASN A 196 -14.38 -8.88 24.64
N ASN A 197 -14.37 -8.34 23.43
CA ASN A 197 -15.17 -8.89 22.34
C ASN A 197 -14.59 -10.19 21.76
N GLY A 198 -15.44 -11.20 21.55
CA GLY A 198 -15.07 -12.47 20.92
C GLY A 198 -15.07 -12.45 19.38
N GLY A 199 -15.51 -11.36 18.78
CA GLY A 199 -15.65 -11.21 17.32
C GLY A 199 -15.67 -9.76 16.89
N ASN A 200 -16.37 -9.48 15.78
CA ASN A 200 -16.52 -8.11 15.29
C ASN A 200 -17.32 -7.24 16.28
N SER A 201 -16.95 -5.98 16.39
CA SER A 201 -17.63 -4.96 17.21
C SER A 201 -17.59 -3.64 16.49
N ARG A 202 -18.62 -3.38 15.69
CA ARG A 202 -18.66 -2.29 14.71
C ARG A 202 -19.92 -1.46 14.90
N MET A 203 -19.82 -0.19 14.59
CA MET A 203 -20.94 0.73 14.33
C MET A 203 -20.93 1.09 12.86
N VAL A 204 -22.10 1.25 12.27
CA VAL A 204 -22.30 1.62 10.85
C VAL A 204 -23.15 2.87 10.75
N PHE A 205 -22.64 3.85 10.04
CA PHE A 205 -23.33 5.09 9.72
C PHE A 205 -23.60 5.14 8.23
N LYS A 206 -24.86 5.32 7.84
CA LYS A 206 -25.27 5.48 6.45
C LYS A 206 -25.35 6.97 6.14
N LEU A 207 -24.62 7.41 5.11
CA LEU A 207 -24.53 8.83 4.77
C LEU A 207 -24.91 9.06 3.32
N GLN A 208 -25.74 10.07 3.10
CA GLN A 208 -25.92 10.68 1.80
C GLN A 208 -24.78 11.69 1.60
N VAL A 209 -24.05 11.58 0.50
CA VAL A 209 -22.88 12.41 0.18
C VAL A 209 -23.02 13.04 -1.20
N GLN A 210 -22.31 14.13 -1.46
CA GLN A 210 -22.19 14.69 -2.79
C GLN A 210 -21.04 14.03 -3.53
N PRO A 211 -21.18 13.68 -4.82
CA PRO A 211 -20.11 13.10 -5.61
C PRO A 211 -18.86 14.00 -5.67
N PHE A 212 -17.71 13.38 -5.68
CA PHE A 212 -16.41 14.05 -5.75
C PHE A 212 -16.20 15.10 -4.65
N HIS A 213 -16.69 14.81 -3.44
CA HIS A 213 -16.46 15.63 -2.26
C HIS A 213 -15.60 14.86 -1.26
N ALA A 214 -14.63 15.53 -0.68
CA ALA A 214 -13.85 15.01 0.43
C ALA A 214 -14.58 15.28 1.75
N TYR A 215 -14.60 14.27 2.63
CA TYR A 215 -15.23 14.34 3.95
C TYR A 215 -14.23 14.01 5.03
N HIS A 216 -14.24 14.80 6.10
CA HIS A 216 -13.41 14.63 7.28
C HIS A 216 -14.21 13.92 8.38
N ILE A 217 -13.72 12.76 8.82
CA ILE A 217 -14.23 12.00 9.97
C ILE A 217 -13.31 12.27 11.15
N ARG A 218 -13.90 12.59 12.29
CA ARG A 218 -13.23 12.77 13.57
C ARG A 218 -13.84 11.87 14.62
N VAL A 219 -13.03 11.27 15.50
CA VAL A 219 -13.47 10.48 16.65
C VAL A 219 -12.44 10.57 17.77
N ASP A 220 -12.89 10.64 19.02
CA ASP A 220 -12.03 10.48 20.20
C ASP A 220 -12.06 9.02 20.65
N ILE A 221 -10.89 8.44 20.94
CA ILE A 221 -10.72 7.04 21.35
C ILE A 221 -9.94 6.97 22.66
N ARG A 222 -10.46 6.16 23.60
CA ARG A 222 -9.78 5.77 24.86
C ARG A 222 -9.66 4.24 24.91
N THR A 223 -8.58 3.73 25.49
CA THR A 223 -8.35 2.30 25.64
C THR A 223 -7.82 1.97 27.05
N ARG A 224 -8.15 0.76 27.55
CA ARG A 224 -7.57 0.19 28.77
C ARG A 224 -7.26 -1.29 28.54
N ARG A 225 -5.96 -1.66 28.60
CA ARG A 225 -5.43 -3.02 28.34
C ARG A 225 -5.98 -3.62 27.05
N TYR A 226 -6.19 -2.78 26.04
CA TYR A 226 -6.84 -3.17 24.79
C TYR A 226 -5.84 -3.81 23.82
N THR A 227 -6.19 -4.97 23.26
CA THR A 227 -5.34 -5.73 22.33
C THR A 227 -5.77 -5.61 20.86
N GLY A 228 -6.95 -5.04 20.60
CA GLY A 228 -7.52 -4.92 19.27
C GLY A 228 -6.93 -3.78 18.46
N ARG A 229 -7.30 -3.75 17.18
CA ARG A 229 -6.91 -2.69 16.22
C ARG A 229 -8.16 -2.05 15.63
N PRO A 230 -8.66 -0.97 16.25
CA PRO A 230 -9.84 -0.28 15.73
C PRO A 230 -9.53 0.33 14.37
N ARG A 231 -10.59 0.44 13.55
CA ARG A 231 -10.51 0.92 12.17
C ARG A 231 -11.68 1.84 11.87
N ILE A 232 -11.44 2.75 10.91
CA ILE A 232 -12.48 3.41 10.14
C ILE A 232 -12.41 2.83 8.73
N VAL A 233 -13.55 2.33 8.24
CA VAL A 233 -13.68 1.82 6.89
C VAL A 233 -14.85 2.53 6.24
N VAL A 234 -14.65 3.08 5.04
CA VAL A 234 -15.71 3.71 4.27
C VAL A 234 -15.93 2.88 3.01
N LEU A 235 -17.15 2.39 2.85
CA LEU A 235 -17.54 1.61 1.68
C LEU A 235 -18.62 2.35 0.89
N ALA A 236 -18.50 2.34 -0.42
CA ALA A 236 -19.56 2.73 -1.34
C ALA A 236 -20.71 1.70 -1.30
N ARG A 237 -21.84 2.03 -1.93
CA ARG A 237 -23.02 1.13 -1.98
C ARG A 237 -22.72 -0.22 -2.62
N ASP A 238 -21.79 -0.27 -3.57
CA ASP A 238 -21.30 -1.47 -4.26
C ASP A 238 -20.18 -2.21 -3.49
N ASN A 239 -19.99 -1.89 -2.21
CA ASN A 239 -18.92 -2.39 -1.34
C ASN A 239 -17.50 -2.03 -1.77
N ARG A 240 -17.31 -1.13 -2.71
CA ARG A 240 -15.98 -0.59 -3.05
C ARG A 240 -15.41 0.15 -1.85
N SER A 241 -14.16 -0.12 -1.52
CA SER A 241 -13.45 0.57 -0.44
C SER A 241 -13.06 1.99 -0.89
N LEU A 242 -13.61 3.01 -0.22
CA LEU A 242 -13.24 4.42 -0.41
C LEU A 242 -12.20 4.88 0.62
N GLN A 243 -12.15 4.22 1.79
CA GLN A 243 -11.15 4.45 2.81
C GLN A 243 -11.02 3.23 3.71
N TYR A 244 -9.79 2.95 4.12
CA TYR A 244 -9.46 1.93 5.10
C TYR A 244 -8.34 2.45 6.00
N GLN A 245 -8.71 2.92 7.19
CA GLN A 245 -7.76 3.51 8.13
C GLN A 245 -7.67 2.70 9.41
N ARG A 246 -6.46 2.28 9.78
CA ARG A 246 -6.17 1.68 11.08
C ARG A 246 -5.86 2.77 12.09
N MET A 247 -6.55 2.74 13.24
CA MET A 247 -6.25 3.65 14.33
C MET A 247 -5.09 3.09 15.16
N SER A 248 -3.96 3.79 15.18
CA SER A 248 -2.79 3.42 15.97
C SER A 248 -3.02 3.73 17.45
N VAL A 249 -3.88 2.94 18.11
CA VAL A 249 -4.14 3.07 19.55
C VAL A 249 -3.06 2.35 20.37
N ARG A 250 -2.73 2.89 21.55
CA ARG A 250 -1.92 2.20 22.54
C ARG A 250 -2.81 1.21 23.31
N PRO A 251 -2.24 0.15 23.92
CA PRO A 251 -3.02 -0.75 24.79
C PRO A 251 -3.78 -0.03 25.89
N SER A 252 -3.18 1.00 26.48
CA SER A 252 -3.85 1.93 27.39
C SER A 252 -3.48 3.35 27.02
N GLN A 253 -4.49 4.16 26.78
CA GLN A 253 -4.34 5.58 26.48
C GLN A 253 -5.56 6.38 26.97
N PRO A 254 -5.37 7.66 27.37
CA PRO A 254 -6.47 8.58 27.61
C PRO A 254 -7.21 8.88 26.31
N TRP A 255 -8.27 9.68 26.39
CA TRP A 255 -8.97 10.18 25.22
C TRP A 255 -8.00 10.87 24.27
N ARG A 256 -7.95 10.37 23.04
CA ARG A 256 -7.13 10.91 21.96
C ARG A 256 -7.95 11.01 20.69
N ARG A 257 -7.80 12.13 19.99
CA ARG A 257 -8.46 12.39 18.70
C ARG A 257 -7.77 11.64 17.58
N TYR A 258 -8.61 11.10 16.68
CA TYR A 258 -8.23 10.49 15.42
C TYR A 258 -9.03 11.12 14.29
N ASP A 259 -8.35 11.41 13.21
CA ASP A 259 -8.88 12.09 12.04
C ASP A 259 -8.65 11.23 10.80
N VAL A 260 -9.64 11.21 9.89
CA VAL A 260 -9.59 10.48 8.62
C VAL A 260 -10.27 11.31 7.56
N VAL A 261 -9.74 11.33 6.35
CA VAL A 261 -10.39 11.96 5.19
C VAL A 261 -10.68 10.89 4.14
N PHE A 262 -11.87 10.89 3.58
CA PHE A 262 -12.24 10.06 2.44
C PHE A 262 -12.89 10.89 1.34
N ASP A 263 -12.85 10.39 0.10
CA ASP A 263 -13.55 10.96 -1.03
C ASP A 263 -14.75 10.08 -1.40
N SER A 264 -15.87 10.71 -1.68
CA SER A 264 -17.09 10.01 -2.16
C SER A 264 -16.97 9.49 -3.59
N LEU A 265 -16.00 9.99 -4.37
CA LEU A 265 -15.89 9.76 -5.81
C LEU A 265 -17.27 10.00 -6.50
N ALA A 266 -17.67 9.12 -7.42
CA ALA A 266 -18.95 9.25 -8.10
C ALA A 266 -20.16 8.75 -7.30
N HIS A 267 -20.02 8.50 -5.99
CA HIS A 267 -21.07 7.91 -5.17
C HIS A 267 -21.92 8.97 -4.45
N HIS A 268 -23.20 8.68 -4.28
CA HIS A 268 -24.17 9.50 -3.53
C HIS A 268 -24.44 8.97 -2.12
N TYR A 269 -24.04 7.73 -1.82
CA TYR A 269 -24.22 7.09 -0.53
C TYR A 269 -22.99 6.30 -0.15
N VAL A 270 -22.65 6.36 1.13
CA VAL A 270 -21.55 5.60 1.71
C VAL A 270 -21.95 5.01 3.06
N ASN A 271 -21.32 3.87 3.40
CA ASN A 271 -21.37 3.29 4.72
C ASN A 271 -20.05 3.56 5.43
N VAL A 272 -20.09 4.26 6.55
CA VAL A 272 -18.93 4.47 7.41
C VAL A 272 -18.98 3.48 8.55
N TYR A 273 -18.00 2.61 8.63
CA TYR A 273 -17.81 1.65 9.70
C TYR A 273 -16.77 2.18 10.66
N LEU A 274 -17.09 2.14 11.96
CA LEU A 274 -16.19 2.49 13.05
C LEU A 274 -16.19 1.36 14.08
N GLY A 275 -15.05 0.77 14.41
CA GLY A 275 -14.97 -0.32 15.37
C GLY A 275 -13.78 -1.25 15.15
N VAL A 276 -13.95 -2.51 15.55
CA VAL A 276 -12.91 -3.54 15.45
C VAL A 276 -13.43 -4.78 14.73
N TRP A 277 -12.56 -5.42 13.97
CA TRP A 277 -12.82 -6.70 13.29
C TRP A 277 -11.98 -7.79 13.95
N GLY A 278 -12.67 -8.84 14.39
CA GLY A 278 -12.09 -9.95 15.11
C GLY A 278 -12.03 -9.74 16.62
N PRO A 279 -11.57 -10.76 17.36
CA PRO A 279 -11.56 -10.74 18.84
C PRO A 279 -10.54 -9.75 19.37
N ALA A 280 -10.86 -9.14 20.53
CA ALA A 280 -9.95 -8.29 21.29
C ALA A 280 -10.27 -8.36 22.78
N LYS A 281 -9.24 -8.19 23.62
CA LYS A 281 -9.36 -8.09 25.07
C LYS A 281 -9.20 -6.64 25.53
N GLY A 282 -9.70 -6.32 26.72
CA GLY A 282 -9.65 -4.99 27.30
C GLY A 282 -10.80 -4.09 26.86
N LEU A 283 -10.67 -2.80 27.12
CA LEU A 283 -11.71 -1.81 26.93
C LEU A 283 -11.34 -0.86 25.79
N LEU A 284 -12.24 -0.66 24.86
CA LEU A 284 -12.23 0.37 23.82
C LEU A 284 -13.46 1.26 23.98
N GLU A 285 -13.24 2.55 24.06
CA GLU A 285 -14.32 3.55 24.12
C GLU A 285 -14.13 4.57 23.01
N LEU A 286 -15.24 4.97 22.39
CA LEU A 286 -15.33 5.89 21.26
C LEU A 286 -16.36 6.96 21.58
N ARG A 287 -16.04 8.24 21.31
CA ARG A 287 -16.97 9.37 21.48
C ARG A 287 -16.70 10.51 20.51
N HIS A 288 -17.55 11.50 20.49
CA HIS A 288 -17.42 12.73 19.71
C HIS A 288 -17.14 12.47 18.22
N TRP A 289 -17.69 11.38 17.66
CA TRP A 289 -17.59 11.15 16.22
C TRP A 289 -18.36 12.24 15.47
N HIS A 290 -17.73 12.73 14.44
CA HIS A 290 -18.28 13.82 13.63
C HIS A 290 -17.79 13.66 12.19
N ILE A 291 -18.68 13.97 11.23
CA ILE A 291 -18.31 14.02 9.81
C ILE A 291 -18.74 15.36 9.23
N ALA A 292 -17.83 15.97 8.47
CA ALA A 292 -18.04 17.25 7.81
C ALA A 292 -17.41 17.27 6.42
N VAL A 293 -17.78 18.23 5.57
CA VAL A 293 -17.08 18.45 4.30
C VAL A 293 -15.66 18.90 4.61
N ALA A 294 -14.67 18.22 4.05
CA ALA A 294 -13.28 18.62 4.17
C ALA A 294 -13.01 19.88 3.33
N GLY A 295 -12.18 20.78 3.87
CA GLY A 295 -11.64 21.92 3.13
C GLY A 295 -10.40 21.54 2.32
N LEU A 296 -9.58 22.54 2.06
CA LEU A 296 -8.33 22.42 1.28
C LEU A 296 -7.22 21.73 2.07
N VAL A 297 -7.40 20.47 2.46
CA VAL A 297 -6.41 19.67 3.20
C VAL A 297 -5.53 18.89 2.24
N ASN A 298 -4.23 18.87 2.48
CA ASN A 298 -3.25 18.15 1.67
C ASN A 298 -3.37 18.49 0.16
N VAL A 299 -3.50 19.76 -0.18
CA VAL A 299 -3.72 20.22 -1.57
C VAL A 299 -2.48 19.98 -2.40
N LEU A 300 -2.61 19.19 -3.47
CA LEU A 300 -1.54 18.97 -4.43
C LEU A 300 -1.35 20.19 -5.33
N SER A 301 -0.09 20.56 -5.59
CA SER A 301 0.28 21.69 -6.45
C SER A 301 1.30 21.26 -7.52
N ARG A 302 0.88 20.43 -8.47
CA ARG A 302 1.71 19.96 -9.59
C ARG A 302 0.94 19.98 -10.92
N PRO A 303 1.63 19.94 -12.06
CA PRO A 303 0.98 19.67 -13.34
C PRO A 303 0.14 18.38 -13.27
N GLY A 304 -1.08 18.43 -13.80
CA GLY A 304 -2.04 17.33 -13.75
C GLY A 304 -2.87 17.20 -12.46
N ALA A 305 -2.63 18.07 -11.46
CA ALA A 305 -3.45 18.19 -10.25
C ALA A 305 -3.73 19.67 -9.93
N PRO A 306 -4.41 20.43 -10.82
CA PRO A 306 -4.65 21.84 -10.62
C PRO A 306 -5.66 22.10 -9.49
N THR A 307 -5.46 23.23 -8.78
CA THR A 307 -6.50 23.82 -7.94
C THR A 307 -7.17 24.93 -8.73
N VAL A 308 -8.51 24.86 -8.83
CA VAL A 308 -9.31 25.80 -9.64
C VAL A 308 -10.37 26.42 -8.77
N VAL A 309 -10.41 27.75 -8.72
CA VAL A 309 -11.51 28.56 -8.20
C VAL A 309 -12.32 29.05 -9.39
N GLN A 310 -13.53 28.56 -9.55
CA GLN A 310 -14.37 28.83 -10.74
C GLN A 310 -14.64 30.33 -10.88
N GLY A 311 -14.38 30.89 -12.06
CA GLY A 311 -14.55 32.29 -12.37
C GLY A 311 -13.39 33.20 -11.94
N TYR A 312 -12.33 32.66 -11.31
CA TYR A 312 -11.19 33.43 -10.80
C TYR A 312 -9.86 32.81 -11.21
N LYS A 313 -8.82 33.64 -11.40
CA LYS A 313 -7.48 33.25 -11.83
C LYS A 313 -6.47 33.38 -10.69
N ALA A 314 -5.72 32.30 -10.43
CA ALA A 314 -4.63 32.31 -9.44
C ALA A 314 -3.53 33.32 -9.85
N GLY A 315 -3.03 34.11 -8.89
CA GLY A 315 -2.03 35.15 -9.10
C GLY A 315 -2.61 36.48 -9.59
N ILE A 316 -3.87 36.53 -10.07
CA ILE A 316 -4.57 37.71 -10.56
C ILE A 316 -5.71 38.09 -9.61
N ASP A 317 -6.58 37.13 -9.29
CA ASP A 317 -7.76 37.37 -8.46
C ASP A 317 -7.57 36.88 -7.02
N TYR A 318 -6.80 35.80 -6.84
CA TYR A 318 -6.48 35.23 -5.54
C TYR A 318 -5.03 34.72 -5.50
N ARG A 319 -4.46 34.63 -4.30
CA ARG A 319 -3.11 34.07 -4.08
C ARG A 319 -3.12 32.58 -4.43
N PRO A 320 -2.09 32.06 -5.15
CA PRO A 320 -1.97 30.62 -5.40
C PRO A 320 -2.14 29.83 -4.10
N ILE A 321 -3.01 28.82 -4.14
CA ILE A 321 -3.30 27.99 -2.96
C ILE A 321 -2.15 26.99 -2.79
N GLN A 322 -1.51 27.06 -1.64
CA GLN A 322 -0.44 26.13 -1.24
C GLN A 322 -0.77 25.58 0.14
N ASP A 323 -0.42 24.34 0.35
CA ASP A 323 -0.55 23.67 1.65
C ASP A 323 0.84 23.39 2.23
N PRO A 324 1.33 24.24 3.15
CA PRO A 324 2.69 24.11 3.68
C PRO A 324 2.88 22.87 4.56
N LEU A 325 1.78 22.22 4.97
CA LEU A 325 1.82 21.01 5.77
C LEU A 325 1.72 19.73 4.93
N LEU A 326 1.55 19.86 3.62
CA LEU A 326 1.51 18.72 2.70
C LEU A 326 2.77 17.86 2.82
N GLY A 327 2.62 16.63 3.28
CA GLY A 327 3.71 15.65 3.34
C GLY A 327 4.92 16.05 4.19
N THR A 328 4.74 16.94 5.18
CA THR A 328 5.84 17.46 6.01
C THR A 328 5.70 17.13 7.50
N THR A 329 4.56 16.64 7.94
CA THR A 329 4.25 16.45 9.35
C THR A 329 4.02 14.99 9.71
N PRO A 330 4.75 14.43 10.69
CA PRO A 330 5.73 15.07 11.58
C PRO A 330 7.14 15.28 10.95
N TYR A 331 7.39 14.77 9.76
CA TYR A 331 8.64 14.95 9.00
C TYR A 331 8.41 14.73 7.51
N ALA A 332 9.38 15.09 6.68
CA ALA A 332 9.27 15.00 5.22
C ALA A 332 8.89 13.58 4.75
N GLY A 333 7.90 13.48 3.88
CA GLY A 333 7.31 12.25 3.37
C GLY A 333 6.14 11.71 4.21
N GLN A 334 5.83 12.32 5.36
CA GLN A 334 4.69 11.93 6.18
C GLN A 334 3.49 12.84 5.96
N TYR A 335 2.34 12.23 5.74
CA TYR A 335 1.08 12.91 5.48
C TYR A 335 0.16 12.77 6.68
N THR A 336 -0.24 13.89 7.24
CA THR A 336 -1.24 13.92 8.31
C THR A 336 -2.63 13.86 7.69
N PRO A 337 -3.51 12.94 8.10
CA PRO A 337 -4.86 12.84 7.54
C PRO A 337 -5.65 14.16 7.64
N TRP A 338 -5.43 14.91 8.70
CA TRP A 338 -6.09 16.21 8.91
C TRP A 338 -5.17 17.21 9.60
N HIS A 339 -5.20 18.44 9.10
CA HIS A 339 -4.57 19.62 9.71
C HIS A 339 -5.41 20.87 9.39
N LYS A 340 -5.05 22.02 9.96
CA LYS A 340 -5.72 23.27 9.63
C LYS A 340 -5.59 23.58 8.15
N CYS A 341 -6.73 23.56 7.44
CA CYS A 341 -6.76 23.79 6.00
C CYS A 341 -6.36 25.22 5.64
N PRO A 342 -5.61 25.45 4.56
CA PRO A 342 -5.46 26.77 3.98
C PRO A 342 -6.82 27.35 3.56
N SER A 343 -6.92 28.68 3.56
CA SER A 343 -8.06 29.43 3.06
C SER A 343 -7.74 30.02 1.68
N ILE A 344 -8.76 30.37 0.91
CA ILE A 344 -8.58 31.12 -0.32
C ILE A 344 -8.40 32.61 0.08
N HIS A 345 -7.32 33.24 -0.40
CA HIS A 345 -7.05 34.64 -0.14
C HIS A 345 -7.19 35.43 -1.44
N PHE A 346 -8.32 36.16 -1.58
CA PHE A 346 -8.57 37.02 -2.71
C PHE A 346 -7.70 38.31 -2.60
N LEU A 347 -7.21 38.80 -3.74
CA LEU A 347 -6.40 40.01 -3.80
C LEU A 347 -7.26 41.28 -3.65
N LYS A 348 -8.53 41.21 -4.04
CA LYS A 348 -9.55 42.22 -3.80
C LYS A 348 -10.64 41.67 -2.89
N ALA A 349 -11.27 42.52 -2.09
CA ALA A 349 -12.43 42.12 -1.30
C ALA A 349 -13.61 41.79 -2.22
N LEU A 350 -14.33 40.74 -1.88
CA LEU A 350 -15.59 40.37 -2.52
C LEU A 350 -16.75 40.65 -1.54
N PRO A 351 -17.97 40.85 -2.03
CA PRO A 351 -19.13 40.99 -1.16
C PRO A 351 -19.24 39.80 -0.19
N ASP A 352 -19.54 40.08 1.06
CA ASP A 352 -19.71 39.05 2.08
C ASP A 352 -20.85 38.08 1.70
N GLY A 353 -20.62 36.79 1.88
CA GLY A 353 -21.55 35.77 1.44
C GLY A 353 -21.35 35.31 -0.01
N THR A 354 -20.43 35.93 -0.77
CA THR A 354 -20.10 35.47 -2.13
C THR A 354 -19.78 33.96 -2.12
N VAL A 355 -20.49 33.22 -2.96
CA VAL A 355 -20.29 31.77 -3.15
C VAL A 355 -19.31 31.54 -4.28
N VAL A 356 -18.24 30.80 -3.98
CA VAL A 356 -17.29 30.33 -5.01
C VAL A 356 -17.24 28.81 -5.02
N ARG A 357 -17.00 28.22 -6.19
CA ARG A 357 -16.84 26.78 -6.38
C ARG A 357 -15.37 26.47 -6.56
N VAL A 358 -14.87 25.47 -5.80
CA VAL A 358 -13.45 25.11 -5.79
C VAL A 358 -13.27 23.64 -6.10
N SER A 359 -12.30 23.37 -6.97
CA SER A 359 -11.88 21.99 -7.31
C SER A 359 -10.38 21.87 -7.09
N TRP A 360 -9.95 20.73 -6.53
CA TRP A 360 -8.54 20.45 -6.26
C TRP A 360 -8.28 18.94 -6.25
N TYR A 361 -7.05 18.54 -5.99
CA TYR A 361 -6.63 17.16 -5.76
C TYR A 361 -5.96 17.03 -4.41
N TYR A 362 -6.20 15.90 -3.71
CA TYR A 362 -5.52 15.58 -2.47
C TYR A 362 -5.13 14.09 -2.43
N PRO A 363 -4.02 13.68 -1.77
CA PRO A 363 -3.62 12.29 -1.65
C PRO A 363 -4.47 11.57 -0.61
N PRO A 364 -5.09 10.41 -0.93
CA PRO A 364 -5.69 9.56 0.08
C PRO A 364 -4.59 8.85 0.88
N ILE A 365 -4.81 8.71 2.18
CA ILE A 365 -3.90 8.06 3.11
C ILE A 365 -4.54 6.75 3.58
N PHE A 366 -3.86 5.62 3.36
CA PHE A 366 -4.36 4.30 3.72
C PHE A 366 -3.57 3.67 4.87
N TYR A 367 -4.19 2.74 5.60
CA TYR A 367 -3.59 1.87 6.62
C TYR A 367 -2.83 2.58 7.76
N GLY A 368 -2.88 3.86 7.85
CA GLY A 368 -2.19 4.70 8.82
C GLY A 368 -1.39 5.81 8.18
N ASP A 369 -0.60 5.51 7.16
CA ASP A 369 0.33 6.45 6.56
C ASP A 369 0.65 6.22 5.07
N GLN A 370 0.17 5.15 4.46
CA GLN A 370 0.49 4.83 3.07
C GLN A 370 -0.05 5.88 2.08
N VAL A 371 0.85 6.42 1.27
CA VAL A 371 0.55 7.31 0.13
C VAL A 371 1.29 6.78 -1.11
N SER A 372 0.59 6.68 -2.25
CA SER A 372 1.20 6.29 -3.52
C SER A 372 1.67 7.52 -4.31
N ILE A 373 2.72 7.39 -5.13
CA ILE A 373 3.19 8.44 -6.03
C ILE A 373 2.39 8.46 -7.33
N ALA A 374 2.26 9.62 -7.97
CA ALA A 374 1.59 9.79 -9.26
C ALA A 374 2.42 9.20 -10.40
N LEU A 375 2.06 8.02 -10.89
CA LEU A 375 2.66 7.42 -12.08
C LEU A 375 2.27 8.22 -13.34
N GLY A 376 3.16 8.26 -14.32
CA GLY A 376 2.95 9.01 -15.58
C GLY A 376 3.33 10.49 -15.50
N CYS A 377 3.65 11.04 -14.32
CA CYS A 377 4.16 12.39 -14.17
C CYS A 377 5.65 12.45 -14.57
N PRO A 378 6.08 13.40 -15.43
CA PRO A 378 7.49 13.53 -15.81
C PRO A 378 8.44 13.72 -14.63
N GLN A 379 8.03 14.48 -13.62
CA GLN A 379 8.79 14.71 -12.40
C GLN A 379 8.97 13.40 -11.59
N THR A 380 7.96 12.55 -11.52
CA THR A 380 8.07 11.21 -10.93
C THR A 380 9.12 10.37 -11.67
N ARG A 381 9.10 10.38 -13.01
CA ARG A 381 10.12 9.66 -13.80
C ARG A 381 11.54 10.18 -13.54
N ALA A 382 11.70 11.50 -13.40
CA ALA A 382 12.99 12.11 -13.06
C ALA A 382 13.46 11.66 -11.67
N LEU A 383 12.58 11.63 -10.68
CA LEU A 383 12.87 11.20 -9.32
C LEU A 383 13.29 9.71 -9.27
N LEU A 384 12.56 8.82 -9.94
CA LEU A 384 12.91 7.39 -10.03
C LEU A 384 14.27 7.17 -10.73
N ARG A 385 14.58 7.96 -11.76
CA ARG A 385 15.90 7.94 -12.40
C ARG A 385 17.01 8.42 -11.47
N GLN A 386 16.73 9.41 -10.64
CA GLN A 386 17.68 9.90 -9.64
C GLN A 386 17.93 8.83 -8.57
N GLU A 387 16.88 8.21 -8.04
CA GLU A 387 16.96 7.13 -7.05
C GLU A 387 17.89 6.00 -7.53
N ILE A 388 17.61 5.43 -8.72
CA ILE A 388 18.39 4.30 -9.22
C ILE A 388 19.86 4.67 -9.45
N ARG A 389 20.15 5.87 -9.94
CA ARG A 389 21.53 6.34 -10.10
C ARG A 389 22.28 6.40 -8.77
N GLN A 390 21.62 6.91 -7.72
CA GLN A 390 22.21 7.05 -6.38
C GLN A 390 22.42 5.69 -5.71
N VAL A 391 21.44 4.79 -5.81
CA VAL A 391 21.54 3.43 -5.27
C VAL A 391 22.61 2.63 -6.03
N THR A 392 22.69 2.77 -7.35
CA THR A 392 23.73 2.14 -8.16
C THR A 392 25.12 2.61 -7.74
N ALA A 393 25.33 3.92 -7.62
CA ALA A 393 26.62 4.48 -7.21
C ALA A 393 27.04 4.04 -5.79
N ALA A 394 26.08 3.88 -4.88
CA ALA A 394 26.36 3.48 -3.50
C ALA A 394 26.61 1.96 -3.35
N LEU A 395 25.86 1.13 -4.06
CA LEU A 395 25.82 -0.31 -3.83
C LEU A 395 26.44 -1.15 -4.95
N HIS A 396 26.39 -0.70 -6.21
CA HIS A 396 26.75 -1.50 -7.39
C HIS A 396 26.11 -2.91 -7.38
N PRO A 397 24.79 -3.03 -7.20
CA PRO A 397 24.13 -4.32 -7.01
C PRO A 397 24.00 -5.08 -8.33
N ARG A 398 23.96 -6.41 -8.24
CA ARG A 398 23.71 -7.29 -9.41
C ARG A 398 22.22 -7.37 -9.80
N GLY A 399 21.33 -6.87 -8.95
CA GLY A 399 19.90 -6.85 -9.16
C GLY A 399 19.19 -5.92 -8.20
N TYR A 400 17.97 -5.55 -8.56
CA TYR A 400 17.13 -4.62 -7.81
C TYR A 400 15.73 -5.19 -7.61
N MET A 401 15.16 -5.02 -6.42
CA MET A 401 13.75 -5.21 -6.19
C MET A 401 13.00 -3.93 -6.55
N MET A 402 12.06 -4.02 -7.48
CA MET A 402 11.15 -2.95 -7.84
C MET A 402 9.86 -3.11 -7.04
N SER A 403 9.61 -2.22 -6.07
CA SER A 403 8.40 -2.27 -5.26
C SER A 403 7.24 -1.59 -5.95
N PHE A 404 6.55 -2.36 -6.75
CA PHE A 404 5.31 -1.99 -7.44
C PHE A 404 4.08 -2.66 -6.82
N ASP A 405 4.10 -2.89 -5.51
CA ASP A 405 3.03 -3.55 -4.78
C ASP A 405 1.98 -2.55 -4.26
N GLU A 406 0.75 -3.04 -4.16
CA GLU A 406 -0.38 -2.39 -3.49
C GLU A 406 -0.58 -0.89 -3.81
N ILE A 407 -0.51 -0.50 -5.09
CA ILE A 407 -0.71 0.88 -5.53
C ILE A 407 -2.20 1.22 -5.46
N ARG A 408 -2.66 1.74 -4.32
CA ARG A 408 -4.09 1.91 -4.00
C ARG A 408 -4.76 3.14 -4.58
N CYS A 409 -4.01 4.09 -5.13
CA CYS A 409 -4.54 5.27 -5.81
C CYS A 409 -3.74 5.53 -7.09
N MET A 410 -4.43 5.61 -8.22
CA MET A 410 -3.80 5.86 -9.52
C MET A 410 -4.84 6.30 -10.57
N GLY A 411 -4.42 7.07 -11.57
CA GLY A 411 -5.19 7.31 -12.79
C GLY A 411 -6.18 8.49 -12.73
N TRP A 412 -6.23 9.27 -11.65
CA TRP A 412 -7.16 10.39 -11.49
C TRP A 412 -6.63 11.74 -11.98
N GLY A 413 -5.31 11.92 -12.11
CA GLY A 413 -4.70 13.18 -12.52
C GLY A 413 -4.90 13.48 -14.01
N GLN A 414 -4.87 14.76 -14.36
CA GLN A 414 -4.89 15.23 -15.76
C GLN A 414 -3.46 15.20 -16.30
N ASN A 415 -3.09 14.17 -17.03
CA ASN A 415 -1.70 14.00 -17.53
C ASN A 415 -1.45 14.63 -18.91
N GLY A 416 -2.33 15.54 -19.36
CA GLY A 416 -2.13 16.30 -20.62
C GLY A 416 -2.27 15.51 -21.92
N SER A 417 -2.11 14.18 -21.90
CA SER A 417 -2.26 13.31 -23.08
C SER A 417 -3.73 12.90 -23.29
N ARG A 418 -4.23 13.07 -24.50
CA ARG A 418 -5.52 12.54 -24.92
C ARG A 418 -5.29 11.57 -26.09
N PRO A 419 -5.85 10.35 -26.07
CA PRO A 419 -6.66 9.75 -24.99
C PRO A 419 -5.82 9.42 -23.74
N HIS A 420 -6.44 9.49 -22.56
CA HIS A 420 -5.77 9.12 -21.31
C HIS A 420 -5.53 7.60 -21.27
N PRO A 421 -4.31 7.15 -20.92
CA PRO A 421 -4.05 5.72 -20.80
C PRO A 421 -4.90 5.14 -19.65
N SER A 422 -5.38 3.90 -19.81
CA SER A 422 -6.01 3.18 -18.70
C SER A 422 -5.01 2.97 -17.55
N ALA A 423 -5.52 2.68 -16.35
CA ALA A 423 -4.65 2.39 -15.20
C ALA A 423 -3.68 1.24 -15.49
N GLY A 424 -4.16 0.17 -16.14
CA GLY A 424 -3.31 -0.95 -16.56
C GLY A 424 -2.23 -0.55 -17.57
N GLN A 425 -2.56 0.30 -18.55
CA GLN A 425 -1.58 0.84 -19.50
C GLN A 425 -0.56 1.76 -18.82
N MET A 426 -1.00 2.62 -17.91
CA MET A 426 -0.13 3.51 -17.15
C MET A 426 0.87 2.71 -16.31
N LEU A 427 0.41 1.66 -15.63
CA LEU A 427 1.27 0.77 -14.85
C LEU A 427 2.23 -0.03 -15.73
N SER A 428 1.73 -0.55 -16.85
CA SER A 428 2.52 -1.23 -17.90
C SER A 428 3.67 -0.35 -18.40
N GLN A 429 3.38 0.90 -18.75
CA GLN A 429 4.38 1.87 -19.20
C GLN A 429 5.39 2.22 -18.09
N SER A 430 4.91 2.37 -16.85
CA SER A 430 5.76 2.74 -15.71
C SER A 430 6.74 1.63 -15.36
N VAL A 431 6.29 0.36 -15.32
CA VAL A 431 7.20 -0.76 -15.04
C VAL A 431 8.19 -0.99 -16.17
N GLY A 432 7.77 -0.82 -17.43
CA GLY A 432 8.68 -0.87 -18.59
C GLY A 432 9.78 0.19 -18.51
N TYR A 433 9.40 1.43 -18.18
CA TYR A 433 10.35 2.52 -17.96
C TYR A 433 11.35 2.19 -16.83
N CYS A 434 10.87 1.77 -15.66
CA CYS A 434 11.73 1.42 -14.52
C CYS A 434 12.65 0.24 -14.85
N THR A 435 12.14 -0.79 -15.52
CA THR A 435 12.97 -1.93 -15.97
C THR A 435 14.10 -1.46 -16.92
N GLY A 436 13.82 -0.50 -17.81
CA GLY A 436 14.83 0.11 -18.68
C GLY A 436 15.94 0.84 -17.90
N LEU A 437 15.64 1.41 -16.73
CA LEU A 437 16.62 2.09 -15.89
C LEU A 437 17.61 1.13 -15.21
N LEU A 438 17.29 -0.16 -15.09
CA LEU A 438 18.14 -1.16 -14.45
C LEU A 438 19.36 -1.57 -15.32
N GLY A 439 19.34 -1.26 -16.61
CA GLY A 439 20.42 -1.66 -17.54
C GLY A 439 20.55 -3.18 -17.64
N ALA A 440 21.75 -3.70 -17.40
CA ALA A 440 22.05 -5.15 -17.42
C ALA A 440 21.71 -5.86 -16.10
N ALA A 441 21.38 -5.13 -15.04
CA ALA A 441 21.07 -5.73 -13.73
C ALA A 441 19.73 -6.48 -13.76
N LYS A 442 19.60 -7.51 -12.91
CA LYS A 442 18.35 -8.26 -12.77
C LYS A 442 17.29 -7.42 -12.08
N GLY A 443 16.07 -7.45 -12.59
CA GLY A 443 14.89 -6.91 -11.92
C GLY A 443 14.13 -8.00 -11.18
N TYR A 444 13.64 -7.67 -9.98
CA TYR A 444 12.67 -8.47 -9.22
C TYR A 444 11.45 -7.59 -8.96
N ILE A 445 10.24 -8.16 -8.88
CA ILE A 445 9.02 -7.36 -8.69
C ILE A 445 7.96 -8.16 -7.94
N TRP A 446 7.19 -7.49 -7.06
CA TRP A 446 6.04 -8.11 -6.45
C TRP A 446 4.95 -8.42 -7.47
N SER A 447 4.26 -9.56 -7.31
CA SER A 447 3.34 -10.09 -8.32
C SER A 447 2.01 -9.36 -8.42
N ASP A 448 1.51 -8.80 -7.31
CA ASP A 448 0.10 -8.48 -7.10
C ASP A 448 -0.49 -7.51 -8.14
N MET A 449 0.20 -6.42 -8.45
CA MET A 449 -0.28 -5.42 -9.40
C MET A 449 -0.21 -5.87 -10.88
N PHE A 450 0.37 -7.05 -11.14
CA PHE A 450 0.56 -7.66 -12.45
C PHE A 450 -0.12 -9.04 -12.56
N ASP A 451 -0.78 -9.48 -11.51
CA ASP A 451 -1.48 -10.77 -11.41
C ASP A 451 -3.00 -10.57 -11.51
N PRO A 452 -3.67 -11.05 -12.58
CA PRO A 452 -5.13 -10.90 -12.74
C PRO A 452 -5.94 -11.66 -11.67
N TYR A 453 -5.32 -12.61 -10.98
CA TYR A 453 -5.92 -13.33 -9.86
C TYR A 453 -5.68 -12.66 -8.50
N HIS A 454 -4.96 -11.51 -8.48
CA HIS A 454 -4.68 -10.73 -7.28
C HIS A 454 -5.24 -9.31 -7.46
N ASN A 455 -4.40 -8.32 -7.82
CA ASN A 455 -4.80 -6.91 -7.89
C ASN A 455 -4.95 -6.38 -9.33
N ALA A 456 -4.46 -7.10 -10.36
CA ALA A 456 -4.46 -6.65 -11.74
C ALA A 456 -5.82 -6.81 -12.45
N HIS A 457 -6.88 -6.33 -11.80
CA HIS A 457 -8.26 -6.38 -12.31
C HIS A 457 -9.00 -5.05 -12.11
N GLY A 458 -10.30 -5.00 -12.41
CA GLY A 458 -11.15 -3.83 -12.13
C GLY A 458 -11.42 -3.64 -10.63
N HIS A 459 -11.76 -2.42 -10.25
CA HIS A 459 -12.24 -2.09 -8.89
C HIS A 459 -11.23 -2.31 -7.75
N TYR A 460 -9.93 -2.16 -8.02
CA TYR A 460 -8.93 -2.21 -6.98
C TYR A 460 -8.84 -0.85 -6.27
N TYR A 461 -9.30 -0.78 -5.02
CA TYR A 461 -9.30 0.44 -4.18
C TYR A 461 -9.72 1.72 -4.95
N LEU A 462 -8.87 2.75 -4.91
CA LEU A 462 -9.09 4.04 -5.55
C LEU A 462 -8.36 4.15 -6.90
N VAL A 463 -8.08 3.05 -7.56
CA VAL A 463 -7.57 3.06 -8.94
C VAL A 463 -8.71 3.43 -9.88
N HIS A 464 -8.49 4.41 -10.74
CA HIS A 464 -9.45 4.84 -11.76
C HIS A 464 -9.45 3.86 -12.95
N GLY A 465 -10.51 3.10 -13.09
CA GLY A 465 -10.64 2.08 -14.12
C GLY A 465 -10.02 0.73 -13.74
N SER A 466 -9.55 -0.03 -14.74
CA SER A 466 -9.05 -1.38 -14.59
C SER A 466 -7.53 -1.45 -14.67
N LEU A 467 -6.92 -2.28 -13.83
CA LEU A 467 -5.51 -2.66 -13.88
C LEU A 467 -5.24 -3.83 -14.85
N ALA A 468 -6.27 -4.39 -15.47
CA ALA A 468 -6.09 -5.46 -16.45
C ALA A 468 -5.12 -5.05 -17.55
N GLY A 469 -4.20 -5.97 -17.91
CA GLY A 469 -3.16 -5.70 -18.91
C GLY A 469 -1.89 -5.04 -18.36
N SER A 470 -1.81 -4.69 -17.07
CA SER A 470 -0.60 -4.14 -16.45
C SER A 470 0.65 -5.01 -16.68
N TRP A 471 0.48 -6.33 -16.69
CA TRP A 471 1.55 -7.32 -16.94
C TRP A 471 2.20 -7.22 -18.33
N ARG A 472 1.58 -6.53 -19.30
CA ARG A 472 2.13 -6.39 -20.66
C ARG A 472 3.44 -5.59 -20.70
N GLY A 473 3.67 -4.74 -19.69
CA GLY A 473 4.92 -3.99 -19.53
C GLY A 473 6.04 -4.73 -18.81
N LEU A 474 5.75 -5.92 -18.26
CA LEU A 474 6.78 -6.71 -17.61
C LEU A 474 7.72 -7.34 -18.64
N SER A 475 9.01 -7.03 -18.54
CA SER A 475 10.04 -7.74 -19.29
C SER A 475 10.22 -9.17 -18.77
N ARG A 476 10.43 -10.15 -19.64
CA ARG A 476 10.78 -11.53 -19.25
C ARG A 476 12.11 -11.65 -18.49
N LYS A 477 12.94 -10.61 -18.52
CA LYS A 477 14.16 -10.50 -17.71
C LYS A 477 13.86 -10.29 -16.21
N VAL A 478 12.66 -9.82 -15.88
CA VAL A 478 12.22 -9.59 -14.51
C VAL A 478 11.76 -10.90 -13.87
N VAL A 479 12.17 -11.13 -12.63
CA VAL A 479 11.74 -12.25 -11.80
C VAL A 479 10.55 -11.82 -10.95
N VAL A 480 9.46 -12.58 -10.99
CA VAL A 480 8.23 -12.28 -10.25
C VAL A 480 8.30 -12.88 -8.84
N MET A 481 8.18 -12.03 -7.83
CA MET A 481 8.07 -12.41 -6.41
C MET A 481 6.59 -12.70 -6.10
N ASN A 482 6.19 -13.97 -6.24
CA ASN A 482 4.79 -14.37 -6.14
C ASN A 482 4.35 -14.55 -4.69
N TRP A 483 3.27 -13.86 -4.29
CA TRP A 483 2.76 -13.89 -2.92
C TRP A 483 1.24 -14.09 -2.80
N ASN A 484 0.55 -14.43 -3.89
CA ASN A 484 -0.90 -14.68 -3.91
C ASN A 484 -1.24 -16.07 -3.35
N PHE A 485 -1.26 -16.25 -2.03
CA PHE A 485 -1.53 -17.54 -1.41
C PHE A 485 -2.91 -18.09 -1.74
N GLY A 486 -3.95 -17.25 -1.71
CA GLY A 486 -5.35 -17.67 -1.93
C GLY A 486 -5.62 -18.19 -3.33
N ARG A 487 -4.90 -17.70 -4.33
CA ARG A 487 -5.01 -18.12 -5.75
C ARG A 487 -3.69 -18.64 -6.31
N ARG A 488 -2.82 -19.21 -5.46
CA ARG A 488 -1.45 -19.59 -5.78
C ARG A 488 -1.31 -20.45 -7.04
N ASN A 489 -2.20 -21.44 -7.26
CA ASN A 489 -2.14 -22.31 -8.43
C ASN A 489 -2.36 -21.51 -9.73
N ALA A 490 -3.39 -20.66 -9.77
CA ALA A 490 -3.70 -19.83 -10.93
C ALA A 490 -2.61 -18.77 -11.17
N SER A 491 -2.14 -18.15 -10.11
CA SER A 491 -1.07 -17.13 -10.14
C SER A 491 0.25 -17.71 -10.66
N LEU A 492 0.72 -18.82 -10.10
CA LEU A 492 1.94 -19.48 -10.53
C LEU A 492 1.86 -19.91 -12.01
N LYS A 493 0.74 -20.52 -12.41
CA LYS A 493 0.50 -20.93 -13.81
C LYS A 493 0.48 -19.72 -14.75
N PHE A 494 -0.16 -18.61 -14.34
CA PHE A 494 -0.26 -17.40 -15.16
C PHE A 494 1.11 -16.86 -15.57
N PHE A 495 2.04 -16.75 -14.62
CA PHE A 495 3.38 -16.26 -14.91
C PHE A 495 4.24 -17.31 -15.62
N ALA A 496 4.13 -18.59 -15.26
CA ALA A 496 4.88 -19.67 -15.90
C ALA A 496 4.55 -19.82 -17.39
N THR A 497 3.27 -19.81 -17.77
CA THR A 497 2.83 -19.90 -19.18
C THR A 497 3.26 -18.70 -20.02
N ARG A 498 3.63 -17.60 -19.39
CA ARG A 498 4.20 -16.42 -20.04
C ARG A 498 5.72 -16.38 -20.05
N GLY A 499 6.37 -17.44 -19.55
CA GLY A 499 7.82 -17.57 -19.54
C GLY A 499 8.54 -16.74 -18.47
N TYR A 500 7.84 -16.30 -17.42
CA TYR A 500 8.48 -15.60 -16.30
C TYR A 500 9.14 -16.57 -15.34
N ARG A 501 10.32 -16.18 -14.85
CA ARG A 501 10.90 -16.81 -13.68
C ARG A 501 10.20 -16.29 -12.42
N GLN A 502 10.04 -17.14 -11.42
CA GLN A 502 9.32 -16.82 -10.20
C GLN A 502 10.10 -17.21 -8.94
N ILE A 503 9.90 -16.45 -7.88
CA ILE A 503 10.27 -16.79 -6.51
C ILE A 503 8.98 -16.76 -5.69
N ILE A 504 8.73 -17.78 -4.88
CA ILE A 504 7.60 -17.80 -3.94
C ILE A 504 7.96 -16.97 -2.73
N ALA A 505 7.22 -15.88 -2.52
CA ALA A 505 7.44 -14.89 -1.47
C ALA A 505 6.28 -14.80 -0.46
N GLY A 506 5.33 -15.72 -0.50
CA GLY A 506 4.07 -15.68 0.24
C GLY A 506 4.12 -16.32 1.63
N TYR A 507 5.25 -16.30 2.34
CA TYR A 507 5.32 -16.80 3.72
C TYR A 507 4.69 -15.83 4.74
N TYR A 508 5.01 -14.56 4.68
CA TYR A 508 4.65 -13.42 5.57
C TYR A 508 4.17 -13.80 6.97
N ASP A 509 5.09 -14.37 7.77
CA ASP A 509 4.85 -14.75 9.17
C ASP A 509 3.71 -15.76 9.37
N SER A 510 3.36 -16.50 8.33
CA SER A 510 2.32 -17.53 8.36
C SER A 510 2.82 -18.83 9.03
N PRO A 511 1.93 -19.79 9.31
CA PRO A 511 2.36 -21.14 9.68
C PRO A 511 3.24 -21.78 8.59
N LEU A 512 4.29 -22.50 8.97
CA LEU A 512 5.17 -23.21 8.02
C LEU A 512 4.43 -24.26 7.16
N ALA A 513 3.28 -24.75 7.62
CA ALA A 513 2.40 -25.59 6.81
C ALA A 513 1.99 -24.90 5.50
N ASN A 514 1.81 -23.58 5.48
CA ASN A 514 1.50 -22.83 4.26
C ASN A 514 2.64 -22.88 3.23
N LEU A 515 3.90 -22.97 3.68
CA LEU A 515 5.04 -23.16 2.78
C LEU A 515 4.94 -24.51 2.04
N ARG A 516 4.56 -25.59 2.73
CA ARG A 516 4.33 -26.89 2.11
C ARG A 516 3.21 -26.86 1.07
N LEU A 517 2.15 -26.10 1.34
CA LEU A 517 1.06 -25.88 0.38
C LEU A 517 1.54 -25.09 -0.85
N TRP A 518 2.43 -24.10 -0.68
CA TRP A 518 3.08 -23.41 -1.79
C TRP A 518 3.93 -24.37 -2.62
N MET A 519 4.73 -25.22 -1.99
CA MET A 519 5.60 -26.20 -2.67
C MET A 519 4.78 -27.23 -3.47
N ALA A 520 3.69 -27.71 -2.89
CA ALA A 520 2.75 -28.61 -3.60
C ALA A 520 2.14 -27.93 -4.84
N SER A 521 1.76 -26.65 -4.72
CA SER A 521 1.24 -25.86 -5.85
C SER A 521 2.29 -25.55 -6.91
N ALA A 522 3.56 -25.55 -6.55
CA ALA A 522 4.70 -25.26 -7.41
C ALA A 522 5.24 -26.51 -8.15
N ALA A 523 4.80 -27.70 -7.75
CA ALA A 523 5.21 -28.93 -8.41
C ALA A 523 4.84 -28.90 -9.91
N GLY A 524 5.83 -29.11 -10.77
CA GLY A 524 5.66 -29.04 -12.22
C GLY A 524 5.54 -27.63 -12.82
N VAL A 525 5.62 -26.58 -12.02
CA VAL A 525 5.61 -25.21 -12.52
C VAL A 525 6.99 -24.82 -13.06
N HIS A 526 7.06 -24.53 -14.35
CA HIS A 526 8.30 -24.08 -14.99
C HIS A 526 8.70 -22.69 -14.52
N GLY A 527 10.02 -22.44 -14.44
CA GLY A 527 10.55 -21.11 -14.13
C GLY A 527 10.58 -20.76 -12.64
N LEU A 528 10.18 -21.64 -11.74
CA LEU A 528 10.40 -21.44 -10.31
C LEU A 528 11.89 -21.59 -9.98
N ILE A 529 12.48 -20.54 -9.37
CA ILE A 529 13.91 -20.51 -9.06
C ILE A 529 14.23 -20.39 -7.56
N GLY A 530 13.24 -20.16 -6.71
CA GLY A 530 13.52 -20.03 -5.28
C GLY A 530 12.31 -19.70 -4.41
N TYR A 531 12.60 -19.58 -3.12
CA TYR A 531 11.65 -19.28 -2.06
C TYR A 531 12.19 -18.18 -1.16
N MET A 532 11.34 -17.26 -0.71
CA MET A 532 11.72 -16.17 0.17
C MET A 532 11.02 -16.25 1.52
N TYR A 533 11.81 -16.22 2.58
CA TYR A 533 11.33 -15.98 3.94
C TYR A 533 10.93 -14.51 4.07
N THR A 534 9.65 -14.21 3.94
CA THR A 534 9.10 -12.86 4.01
C THR A 534 8.51 -12.62 5.39
N THR A 535 9.04 -11.65 6.13
CA THR A 535 8.51 -11.27 7.44
C THR A 535 8.19 -9.78 7.48
N TRP A 536 6.95 -9.45 7.83
CA TRP A 536 6.51 -8.07 8.08
C TRP A 536 6.65 -7.66 9.55
N ARG A 537 6.90 -8.64 10.44
CA ARG A 537 7.08 -8.40 11.87
C ARG A 537 8.55 -8.31 12.29
N GLY A 538 9.49 -8.57 11.37
CA GLY A 538 10.91 -8.66 11.68
C GLY A 538 11.24 -9.87 12.57
N ASP A 539 10.47 -10.94 12.41
CA ASP A 539 10.63 -12.19 13.16
C ASP A 539 11.41 -13.20 12.34
N TYR A 540 12.65 -13.49 12.76
CA TYR A 540 13.59 -14.36 12.06
C TYR A 540 13.84 -15.70 12.78
N HIS A 541 13.01 -16.06 13.78
CA HIS A 541 13.24 -17.28 14.56
C HIS A 541 13.05 -18.58 13.76
N LYS A 542 12.25 -18.56 12.69
CA LYS A 542 11.95 -19.73 11.85
C LYS A 542 12.83 -19.88 10.60
N LEU A 543 13.90 -19.08 10.43
CA LEU A 543 14.77 -19.18 9.25
C LEU A 543 15.26 -20.60 8.97
N ARG A 544 15.81 -21.28 10.00
CA ARG A 544 16.31 -22.68 9.88
C ARG A 544 15.21 -23.64 9.44
N ALA A 545 14.07 -23.61 10.10
CA ALA A 545 12.95 -24.51 9.80
C ALA A 545 12.37 -24.26 8.39
N PHE A 546 12.31 -22.99 7.95
CA PHE A 546 11.92 -22.65 6.59
C PHE A 546 12.93 -23.23 5.56
N ALA A 547 14.23 -23.03 5.78
CA ALA A 547 15.27 -23.55 4.89
C ALA A 547 15.26 -25.08 4.80
N GLN A 548 15.05 -25.76 5.91
CA GLN A 548 14.91 -27.23 5.96
C GLN A 548 13.73 -27.70 5.10
N ILE A 549 12.55 -27.08 5.22
CA ILE A 549 11.38 -27.45 4.41
C ILE A 549 11.62 -27.25 2.91
N VAL A 550 12.33 -26.20 2.50
CA VAL A 550 12.58 -25.93 1.06
C VAL A 550 13.60 -26.93 0.47
N ARG A 551 14.50 -27.49 1.28
CA ARG A 551 15.54 -28.42 0.81
C ARG A 551 15.12 -29.87 0.77
N HIS A 552 14.12 -30.23 1.56
CA HIS A 552 13.54 -31.58 1.68
C HIS A 552 12.12 -31.64 1.14
#